data_8a807b4f5ed87e49448148ad501469d8
#
_entry.id   8a807b4f5ed87e49448148ad501469d8
#
_cell.length_a   1.000
_cell.length_b   1.000
_cell.length_c   1.000
_cell.angle_alpha   90.00
_cell.angle_beta   90.00
_cell.angle_gamma   90.00
#
_symmetry.space_group_name_H-M   'P 1'
#
loop_
_entity.id
_entity.type
_entity.pdbx_description
1 polymer ?
#
loop_
_entity_poly.entity_id
_entity_poly.type
_entity_poly.pdbx_seq_one_letter_code
_entity_poly.pdbx_strand_id
1 'polypeptide(L)'
;ADGRIDTQKFLAEIDKNTVLAACMAVNNETGAVQDIAALGKGIKARNSRTHFHVDAVQAWLRMPIDLQKWREVDTLSVSGHKVHAPKGVGALFIRDSQRQTLKPPYLGGHQERGLRPGTENTPYIVGLGVAAAQGQQKLRPRIAHIAALNRQLRAGLEELDGITLNSPDDAVGEIVNFSTGCINSQTFINYLNTRAV
;
A
#
# COMPACT_ATOMS: atom_id res chain seq x y z
N ALA A 1 -17.76 4.30 7.31
CA ALA A 1 -16.98 3.40 6.44
C ALA A 1 -15.54 3.42 6.95
N ASP A 2 -14.98 2.26 7.22
CA ASP A 2 -13.66 2.06 7.85
C ASP A 2 -12.49 2.04 6.83
N GLY A 3 -12.74 2.41 5.57
CA GLY A 3 -11.74 2.40 4.49
C GLY A 3 -11.49 1.02 3.89
N ARG A 4 -12.26 0.00 4.25
CA ARG A 4 -12.18 -1.33 3.65
C ARG A 4 -13.05 -1.44 2.41
N ILE A 5 -12.58 -2.25 1.47
CA ILE A 5 -13.33 -2.62 0.28
C ILE A 5 -14.46 -3.57 0.70
N ASP A 6 -15.69 -3.25 0.32
CA ASP A 6 -16.79 -4.21 0.33
C ASP A 6 -16.50 -5.28 -0.74
N THR A 7 -15.99 -6.42 -0.30
CA THR A 7 -15.56 -7.50 -1.20
C THR A 7 -16.69 -7.98 -2.10
N GLN A 8 -17.93 -8.04 -1.59
CA GLN A 8 -19.06 -8.51 -2.41
C GLN A 8 -19.40 -7.52 -3.53
N LYS A 9 -19.47 -6.23 -3.20
CA LYS A 9 -19.71 -5.18 -4.20
C LYS A 9 -18.55 -5.09 -5.20
N PHE A 10 -17.30 -5.11 -4.73
CA PHE A 10 -16.13 -5.10 -5.61
C PHE A 10 -16.15 -6.26 -6.59
N LEU A 11 -16.40 -7.47 -6.10
CA LEU A 11 -16.48 -8.65 -6.96
C LEU A 11 -17.70 -8.63 -7.89
N ALA A 12 -18.81 -7.99 -7.52
CA ALA A 12 -19.97 -7.88 -8.39
C ALA A 12 -19.68 -7.11 -9.69
N GLU A 13 -18.72 -6.16 -9.64
CA GLU A 13 -18.28 -5.39 -10.81
C GLU A 13 -17.35 -6.17 -11.76
N ILE A 14 -16.88 -7.36 -11.35
CA ILE A 14 -16.00 -8.18 -12.20
C ILE A 14 -16.85 -9.03 -13.14
N ASP A 15 -16.71 -8.79 -14.44
CA ASP A 15 -17.39 -9.52 -15.51
C ASP A 15 -16.40 -10.07 -16.56
N LYS A 16 -16.93 -10.69 -17.63
CA LYS A 16 -16.13 -11.25 -18.73
C LYS A 16 -15.30 -10.23 -19.52
N ASN A 17 -15.66 -8.94 -19.43
CA ASN A 17 -14.99 -7.84 -20.13
C ASN A 17 -14.00 -7.10 -19.21
N THR A 18 -13.98 -7.39 -17.92
CA THR A 18 -13.05 -6.78 -16.97
C THR A 18 -11.63 -7.21 -17.27
N VAL A 19 -10.81 -6.29 -17.77
CA VAL A 19 -9.42 -6.54 -18.15
C VAL A 19 -8.48 -6.36 -16.96
N LEU A 20 -8.73 -5.36 -16.12
CA LEU A 20 -7.89 -4.98 -14.98
C LEU A 20 -8.76 -4.74 -13.75
N ALA A 21 -8.36 -5.36 -12.64
CA ALA A 21 -8.81 -5.02 -11.30
C ALA A 21 -7.60 -4.51 -10.52
N ALA A 22 -7.74 -3.37 -9.86
CA ALA A 22 -6.67 -2.77 -9.07
C ALA A 22 -7.17 -2.34 -7.69
N CYS A 23 -6.38 -2.58 -6.66
CA CYS A 23 -6.66 -2.06 -5.33
C CYS A 23 -5.39 -1.80 -4.54
N MET A 24 -5.48 -0.97 -3.51
CA MET A 24 -4.42 -0.80 -2.52
C MET A 24 -4.46 -1.97 -1.53
N ALA A 25 -3.31 -2.49 -1.13
CA ALA A 25 -3.24 -3.47 -0.03
C ALA A 25 -3.54 -2.82 1.34
N VAL A 26 -3.14 -1.56 1.48
CA VAL A 26 -3.38 -0.72 2.66
C VAL A 26 -3.85 0.64 2.19
N ASN A 27 -4.96 1.12 2.72
CA ASN A 27 -5.46 2.45 2.41
C ASN A 27 -4.50 3.52 2.96
N ASN A 28 -4.12 4.49 2.14
CA ASN A 28 -3.12 5.51 2.49
C ASN A 28 -3.62 6.57 3.50
N GLU A 29 -4.92 6.69 3.69
CA GLU A 29 -5.53 7.66 4.59
C GLU A 29 -5.94 7.05 5.92
N THR A 30 -6.62 5.90 5.88
CA THR A 30 -7.14 5.25 7.08
C THR A 30 -6.24 4.15 7.63
N GLY A 31 -5.27 3.66 6.86
CA GLY A 31 -4.45 2.52 7.23
C GLY A 31 -5.16 1.16 7.14
N ALA A 32 -6.42 1.14 6.68
CA ALA A 32 -7.22 -0.07 6.57
C ALA A 32 -6.53 -1.11 5.66
N VAL A 33 -6.41 -2.34 6.14
CA VAL A 33 -5.79 -3.46 5.43
C VAL A 33 -6.86 -4.20 4.63
N GLN A 34 -6.59 -4.49 3.36
CA GLN A 34 -7.49 -5.23 2.49
C GLN A 34 -7.13 -6.72 2.46
N ASP A 35 -8.13 -7.59 2.36
CA ASP A 35 -7.91 -9.03 2.18
C ASP A 35 -7.59 -9.33 0.70
N ILE A 36 -6.31 -9.11 0.34
CA ILE A 36 -5.81 -9.30 -1.02
C ILE A 36 -5.97 -10.75 -1.50
N ALA A 37 -5.81 -11.72 -0.59
CA ALA A 37 -5.97 -13.13 -0.93
C ALA A 37 -7.42 -13.47 -1.31
N ALA A 38 -8.39 -13.01 -0.52
CA ALA A 38 -9.81 -13.22 -0.82
C ALA A 38 -10.24 -12.49 -2.10
N LEU A 39 -9.83 -11.22 -2.26
CA LEU A 39 -10.09 -10.45 -3.48
C LEU A 39 -9.52 -11.14 -4.72
N GLY A 40 -8.26 -11.56 -4.67
CA GLY A 40 -7.62 -12.24 -5.80
C GLY A 40 -8.34 -13.53 -6.20
N LYS A 41 -8.66 -14.40 -5.24
CA LYS A 41 -9.45 -15.61 -5.49
C LYS A 41 -10.80 -15.31 -6.11
N GLY A 42 -11.52 -14.32 -5.56
CA GLY A 42 -12.82 -13.90 -6.07
C GLY A 42 -12.76 -13.36 -7.51
N ILE A 43 -11.76 -12.51 -7.81
CA ILE A 43 -11.53 -11.98 -9.17
C ILE A 43 -11.30 -13.13 -10.15
N LYS A 44 -10.34 -14.02 -9.85
CA LYS A 44 -9.98 -15.12 -10.78
C LYS A 44 -11.10 -16.16 -10.92
N ALA A 45 -11.94 -16.35 -9.91
CA ALA A 45 -13.11 -17.21 -9.99
C ALA A 45 -14.18 -16.63 -10.93
N ARG A 46 -14.34 -15.31 -11.01
CA ARG A 46 -15.30 -14.64 -11.89
C ARG A 46 -14.77 -14.49 -13.31
N ASN A 47 -13.51 -14.10 -13.45
CA ASN A 47 -12.82 -13.97 -14.72
C ASN A 47 -11.31 -14.22 -14.54
N SER A 48 -10.86 -15.40 -14.88
CA SER A 48 -9.44 -15.81 -14.76
C SER A 48 -8.48 -14.94 -15.58
N ARG A 49 -8.99 -14.25 -16.63
CA ARG A 49 -8.20 -13.37 -17.50
C ARG A 49 -8.03 -11.97 -16.94
N THR A 50 -8.84 -11.55 -15.96
CA THR A 50 -8.69 -10.22 -15.35
C THR A 50 -7.32 -10.11 -14.70
N HIS A 51 -6.53 -9.12 -15.12
CA HIS A 51 -5.26 -8.81 -14.48
C HIS A 51 -5.50 -8.19 -13.11
N PHE A 52 -4.89 -8.75 -12.06
CA PHE A 52 -5.03 -8.21 -10.71
C PHE A 52 -3.76 -7.47 -10.29
N HIS A 53 -3.85 -6.16 -10.18
CA HIS A 53 -2.80 -5.27 -9.69
C HIS A 53 -3.02 -4.88 -8.25
N VAL A 54 -1.96 -4.92 -7.44
CA VAL A 54 -1.99 -4.47 -6.05
C VAL A 54 -1.02 -3.31 -5.86
N ASP A 55 -1.52 -2.17 -5.41
CA ASP A 55 -0.69 -1.11 -4.87
C ASP A 55 -0.31 -1.45 -3.42
N ALA A 56 0.95 -1.82 -3.21
CA ALA A 56 1.49 -2.16 -1.90
C ALA A 56 2.35 -1.04 -1.29
N VAL A 57 2.28 0.18 -1.81
CA VAL A 57 3.10 1.31 -1.36
C VAL A 57 2.96 1.54 0.15
N GLN A 58 1.76 1.42 0.71
CA GLN A 58 1.53 1.58 2.14
C GLN A 58 1.64 0.27 2.94
N ALA A 59 1.70 -0.88 2.27
CA ALA A 59 1.83 -2.19 2.91
C ALA A 59 3.29 -2.64 3.07
N TRP A 60 4.12 -2.34 2.05
CA TRP A 60 5.49 -2.82 1.97
C TRP A 60 6.33 -2.32 3.13
N LEU A 61 6.99 -3.26 3.83
CA LEU A 61 7.79 -3.01 5.04
C LEU A 61 7.00 -2.40 6.22
N ARG A 62 5.67 -2.45 6.20
CA ARG A 62 4.79 -2.11 7.34
C ARG A 62 4.00 -3.32 7.83
N MET A 63 3.76 -4.27 6.93
CA MET A 63 3.18 -5.57 7.25
C MET A 63 3.89 -6.67 6.45
N PRO A 64 3.77 -7.94 6.86
CA PRO A 64 4.27 -9.07 6.07
C PRO A 64 3.52 -9.17 4.75
N ILE A 65 4.25 -9.23 3.63
CA ILE A 65 3.70 -9.56 2.32
C ILE A 65 4.22 -10.93 1.91
N ASP A 66 3.30 -11.85 1.60
CA ASP A 66 3.60 -13.21 1.18
C ASP A 66 2.95 -13.49 -0.18
N LEU A 67 3.74 -13.43 -1.23
CA LEU A 67 3.29 -13.68 -2.60
C LEU A 67 2.88 -15.14 -2.86
N GLN A 68 3.21 -16.07 -1.98
CA GLN A 68 2.69 -17.44 -2.03
C GLN A 68 1.24 -17.51 -1.54
N LYS A 69 0.85 -16.63 -0.61
CA LYS A 69 -0.54 -16.45 -0.18
C LYS A 69 -1.33 -15.59 -1.16
N TRP A 70 -0.67 -14.66 -1.85
CA TRP A 70 -1.26 -13.77 -2.85
C TRP A 70 -1.02 -14.29 -4.27
N ARG A 71 -1.36 -15.57 -4.51
CA ARG A 71 -1.06 -16.27 -5.78
C ARG A 71 -1.72 -15.64 -7.00
N GLU A 72 -2.87 -15.02 -6.80
CA GLU A 72 -3.69 -14.43 -7.85
C GLU A 72 -3.27 -13.00 -8.22
N VAL A 73 -2.36 -12.40 -7.45
CA VAL A 73 -1.78 -11.08 -7.78
C VAL A 73 -0.82 -11.23 -8.95
N ASP A 74 -1.12 -10.54 -10.04
CA ASP A 74 -0.32 -10.56 -11.26
C ASP A 74 0.80 -9.53 -11.23
N THR A 75 0.52 -8.33 -10.70
CA THR A 75 1.51 -7.27 -10.51
C THR A 75 1.34 -6.59 -9.16
N LEU A 76 2.45 -6.09 -8.59
CA LEU A 76 2.44 -5.35 -7.33
C LEU A 76 3.44 -4.19 -7.40
N SER A 77 2.98 -2.99 -7.02
CA SER A 77 3.82 -1.80 -6.99
C SER A 77 4.25 -1.40 -5.58
N VAL A 78 5.48 -0.91 -5.45
CA VAL A 78 6.03 -0.33 -4.22
C VAL A 78 6.78 0.97 -4.52
N SER A 79 6.88 1.87 -3.55
CA SER A 79 7.58 3.15 -3.69
C SER A 79 8.63 3.35 -2.61
N GLY A 80 9.83 3.75 -3.03
CA GLY A 80 10.98 3.86 -2.15
C GLY A 80 10.86 4.91 -1.06
N HIS A 81 10.25 6.07 -1.38
CA HIS A 81 10.14 7.19 -0.42
C HIS A 81 9.25 6.89 0.81
N LYS A 82 8.47 5.82 0.76
CA LYS A 82 7.65 5.38 1.91
C LYS A 82 8.43 4.48 2.88
N VAL A 83 9.63 4.05 2.51
CA VAL A 83 10.46 3.10 3.26
C VAL A 83 11.92 3.57 3.42
N HIS A 84 12.10 4.89 3.49
CA HIS A 84 13.40 5.56 3.71
C HIS A 84 14.40 5.44 2.56
N ALA A 85 13.97 5.03 1.37
CA ALA A 85 14.77 5.12 0.16
C ALA A 85 14.63 6.50 -0.51
N PRO A 86 15.47 6.85 -1.49
CA PRO A 86 15.36 8.10 -2.22
C PRO A 86 13.97 8.29 -2.89
N LYS A 87 13.55 9.53 -3.05
CA LYS A 87 12.39 9.88 -3.91
C LYS A 87 12.73 9.59 -5.37
N GLY A 88 11.74 9.21 -6.16
CA GLY A 88 11.93 8.95 -7.60
C GLY A 88 12.34 7.52 -7.95
N VAL A 89 12.34 6.60 -6.98
CA VAL A 89 12.58 5.17 -7.20
C VAL A 89 11.48 4.32 -6.57
N GLY A 90 11.13 3.25 -7.24
CA GLY A 90 10.18 2.24 -6.78
C GLY A 90 10.43 0.93 -7.51
N ALA A 91 9.59 -0.06 -7.30
CA ALA A 91 9.67 -1.33 -7.99
C ALA A 91 8.27 -1.84 -8.36
N LEU A 92 8.22 -2.57 -9.46
CA LEU A 92 7.06 -3.31 -9.93
C LEU A 92 7.39 -4.79 -9.93
N PHE A 93 6.74 -5.55 -9.07
CA PHE A 93 6.72 -7.01 -9.17
C PHE A 93 5.80 -7.41 -10.32
N ILE A 94 6.26 -8.33 -11.14
CA ILE A 94 5.48 -8.93 -12.24
C ILE A 94 5.59 -10.44 -12.09
N ARG A 95 4.46 -11.12 -11.98
CA ARG A 95 4.43 -12.59 -11.93
C ARG A 95 4.91 -13.16 -13.25
N ASP A 96 5.68 -14.24 -13.19
CA ASP A 96 6.30 -14.82 -14.39
C ASP A 96 5.29 -15.16 -15.50
N SER A 97 4.10 -15.64 -15.15
CA SER A 97 3.02 -15.91 -16.11
C SER A 97 2.53 -14.66 -16.87
N GLN A 98 2.79 -13.46 -16.35
CA GLN A 98 2.34 -12.20 -16.96
C GLN A 98 3.41 -11.50 -17.78
N ARG A 99 4.68 -11.94 -17.72
CA ARG A 99 5.79 -11.25 -18.39
C ARG A 99 5.64 -11.14 -19.90
N GLN A 100 5.07 -12.15 -20.53
CA GLN A 100 4.88 -12.17 -21.98
C GLN A 100 3.65 -11.39 -22.46
N THR A 101 2.70 -11.13 -21.56
CA THR A 101 1.45 -10.44 -21.88
C THR A 101 1.54 -8.94 -21.71
N LEU A 102 2.44 -8.47 -20.83
CA LEU A 102 2.66 -7.05 -20.60
C LEU A 102 3.47 -6.43 -21.73
N LYS A 103 2.91 -5.40 -22.35
CA LYS A 103 3.61 -4.60 -23.36
C LYS A 103 4.17 -3.34 -22.70
N PRO A 104 5.41 -2.93 -23.06
CA PRO A 104 5.97 -1.70 -22.54
C PRO A 104 5.10 -0.50 -22.97
N PRO A 105 4.83 0.44 -22.05
CA PRO A 105 4.05 1.64 -22.39
C PRO A 105 4.83 2.62 -23.27
N TYR A 106 6.16 2.47 -23.33
CA TYR A 106 7.07 3.31 -24.11
C TYR A 106 7.98 2.44 -24.98
N LEU A 107 8.26 2.91 -26.18
CA LEU A 107 9.27 2.29 -27.07
C LEU A 107 10.64 2.88 -26.79
N GLY A 108 11.69 2.08 -26.85
CA GLY A 108 13.08 2.53 -26.62
C GLY A 108 14.04 1.37 -26.42
N GLY A 109 15.03 1.59 -25.55
CA GLY A 109 16.06 0.58 -25.24
C GLY A 109 15.53 -0.64 -24.48
N HIS A 110 16.43 -1.57 -24.20
CA HIS A 110 16.09 -2.85 -23.58
C HIS A 110 16.24 -2.87 -22.03
N GLN A 111 16.37 -1.68 -21.40
CA GLN A 111 16.47 -1.59 -19.96
C GLN A 111 15.24 -2.18 -19.28
N GLU A 112 15.41 -2.62 -18.04
CA GLU A 112 14.34 -3.28 -17.26
C GLU A 112 13.65 -4.40 -18.06
N ARG A 113 14.46 -5.21 -18.76
CA ARG A 113 14.00 -6.32 -19.62
C ARG A 113 13.08 -5.88 -20.75
N GLY A 114 13.28 -4.66 -21.26
CA GLY A 114 12.48 -4.09 -22.34
C GLY A 114 11.13 -3.52 -21.88
N LEU A 115 10.81 -3.53 -20.60
CA LEU A 115 9.55 -3.01 -20.07
C LEU A 115 9.58 -1.51 -19.79
N ARG A 116 10.75 -0.97 -19.43
CA ARG A 116 10.92 0.46 -19.14
C ARG A 116 12.25 0.94 -19.70
N PRO A 117 12.24 1.59 -20.86
CA PRO A 117 13.45 2.12 -21.49
C PRO A 117 14.03 3.32 -20.71
N GLY A 118 15.29 3.61 -20.97
CA GLY A 118 16.04 4.69 -20.35
C GLY A 118 17.08 4.16 -19.34
N THR A 119 18.20 4.86 -19.23
CA THR A 119 19.29 4.50 -18.31
C THR A 119 18.78 4.34 -16.89
N GLU A 120 19.17 3.27 -16.24
CA GLU A 120 18.79 2.96 -14.87
C GLU A 120 19.45 3.93 -13.89
N ASN A 121 18.68 4.44 -12.94
CA ASN A 121 19.18 5.27 -11.86
C ASN A 121 19.83 4.37 -10.78
N THR A 122 21.01 3.85 -11.10
CA THR A 122 21.73 2.88 -10.26
C THR A 122 21.89 3.35 -8.81
N PRO A 123 22.28 4.60 -8.51
CA PRO A 123 22.41 5.05 -7.13
C PRO A 123 21.10 4.93 -6.34
N TYR A 124 19.96 5.25 -6.95
CA TYR A 124 18.66 5.18 -6.29
C TYR A 124 18.16 3.74 -6.15
N ILE A 125 18.46 2.89 -7.14
CA ILE A 125 18.16 1.46 -7.08
C ILE A 125 18.93 0.78 -5.95
N VAL A 126 20.21 1.11 -5.79
CA VAL A 126 21.03 0.63 -4.66
C VAL A 126 20.44 1.13 -3.33
N GLY A 127 20.07 2.41 -3.23
CA GLY A 127 19.43 2.97 -2.05
C GLY A 127 18.11 2.26 -1.70
N LEU A 128 17.30 1.93 -2.72
CA LEU A 128 16.08 1.13 -2.53
C LEU A 128 16.39 -0.27 -2.00
N GLY A 129 17.43 -0.93 -2.55
CA GLY A 129 17.87 -2.25 -2.09
C GLY A 129 18.32 -2.25 -0.64
N VAL A 130 19.11 -1.24 -0.23
CA VAL A 130 19.54 -1.08 1.17
C VAL A 130 18.36 -0.86 2.09
N ALA A 131 17.43 0.03 1.73
CA ALA A 131 16.23 0.30 2.53
C ALA A 131 15.36 -0.97 2.66
N ALA A 132 15.20 -1.74 1.58
CA ALA A 132 14.47 -3.00 1.58
C ALA A 132 15.10 -4.04 2.54
N ALA A 133 16.41 -4.23 2.44
CA ALA A 133 17.12 -5.19 3.28
C ALA A 133 17.04 -4.83 4.77
N GLN A 134 17.31 -3.57 5.12
CA GLN A 134 17.22 -3.09 6.51
C GLN A 134 15.79 -3.12 7.04
N GLY A 135 14.82 -2.69 6.22
CA GLY A 135 13.41 -2.70 6.58
C GLY A 135 12.88 -4.11 6.84
N GLN A 136 13.27 -5.08 6.00
CA GLN A 136 12.90 -6.48 6.18
C GLN A 136 13.51 -7.10 7.44
N GLN A 137 14.77 -6.81 7.72
CA GLN A 137 15.46 -7.28 8.94
C GLN A 137 14.79 -6.76 10.21
N LYS A 138 14.32 -5.52 10.20
CA LYS A 138 13.70 -4.84 11.34
C LYS A 138 12.17 -4.90 11.36
N LEU A 139 11.55 -5.62 10.43
CA LEU A 139 10.09 -5.56 10.22
C LEU A 139 9.30 -5.92 11.48
N ARG A 140 9.58 -7.08 12.08
CA ARG A 140 8.84 -7.55 13.26
C ARG A 140 8.97 -6.64 14.49
N PRO A 141 10.21 -6.27 14.94
CA PRO A 141 10.35 -5.37 16.08
C PRO A 141 9.78 -3.97 15.80
N ARG A 142 9.86 -3.49 14.55
CA ARG A 142 9.25 -2.22 14.16
C ARG A 142 7.72 -2.27 14.27
N ILE A 143 7.07 -3.30 13.75
CA ILE A 143 5.61 -3.47 13.87
C ILE A 143 5.19 -3.45 15.34
N ALA A 144 5.88 -4.19 16.20
CA ALA A 144 5.56 -4.23 17.63
C ALA A 144 5.71 -2.86 18.31
N HIS A 145 6.80 -2.14 18.00
CA HIS A 145 7.06 -0.80 18.55
C HIS A 145 6.00 0.20 18.08
N ILE A 146 5.72 0.26 16.78
CA ILE A 146 4.72 1.18 16.20
C ILE A 146 3.31 0.85 16.72
N ALA A 147 2.96 -0.43 16.86
CA ALA A 147 1.67 -0.82 17.43
C ALA A 147 1.52 -0.35 18.89
N ALA A 148 2.60 -0.31 19.70
CA ALA A 148 2.55 0.23 21.05
C ALA A 148 2.30 1.75 21.05
N LEU A 149 3.00 2.50 20.19
CA LEU A 149 2.80 3.94 20.04
C LEU A 149 1.40 4.28 19.50
N ASN A 150 0.92 3.49 18.53
CA ASN A 150 -0.42 3.64 17.97
C ASN A 150 -1.50 3.49 19.06
N ARG A 151 -1.40 2.44 19.90
CA ARG A 151 -2.34 2.26 21.02
C ARG A 151 -2.33 3.43 22.00
N GLN A 152 -1.14 3.94 22.34
CA GLN A 152 -1.01 5.10 23.22
C GLN A 152 -1.65 6.36 22.62
N LEU A 153 -1.40 6.62 21.33
CA LEU A 153 -1.99 7.75 20.62
C LEU A 153 -3.52 7.64 20.57
N ARG A 154 -4.04 6.46 20.19
CA ARG A 154 -5.48 6.22 20.10
C ARG A 154 -6.16 6.41 21.45
N ALA A 155 -5.62 5.84 22.52
CA ALA A 155 -6.14 6.00 23.87
C ALA A 155 -6.20 7.49 24.27
N GLY A 156 -5.15 8.27 24.01
CA GLY A 156 -5.17 9.70 24.30
C GLY A 156 -6.15 10.49 23.42
N LEU A 157 -6.36 10.09 22.16
CA LEU A 157 -7.35 10.71 21.28
C LEU A 157 -8.80 10.41 21.73
N GLU A 158 -9.07 9.21 22.23
CA GLU A 158 -10.37 8.78 22.71
C GLU A 158 -10.82 9.50 23.99
N GLU A 159 -9.87 10.06 24.77
CA GLU A 159 -10.14 10.89 25.94
C GLU A 159 -10.59 12.31 25.59
N LEU A 160 -10.46 12.72 24.32
CA LEU A 160 -10.77 14.07 23.86
C LEU A 160 -12.19 14.16 23.29
N ASP A 161 -12.98 15.11 23.82
CA ASP A 161 -14.30 15.39 23.28
C ASP A 161 -14.25 15.86 21.82
N GLY A 162 -15.19 15.37 20.99
CA GLY A 162 -15.32 15.77 19.61
C GLY A 162 -14.32 15.10 18.64
N ILE A 163 -13.54 14.14 19.12
CA ILE A 163 -12.69 13.29 18.25
C ILE A 163 -13.45 12.02 17.84
N THR A 164 -13.33 11.67 16.58
CA THR A 164 -13.81 10.39 16.04
C THR A 164 -12.69 9.70 15.30
N LEU A 165 -12.30 8.50 15.75
CA LEU A 165 -11.30 7.67 15.06
C LEU A 165 -11.93 7.06 13.79
N ASN A 166 -11.28 7.27 12.64
CA ASN A 166 -11.72 6.73 11.35
C ASN A 166 -10.89 5.49 10.96
N SER A 167 -9.65 5.37 11.46
CA SER A 167 -8.83 4.18 11.23
C SER A 167 -9.40 2.99 11.99
N PRO A 168 -9.58 1.82 11.36
CA PRO A 168 -9.98 0.60 12.06
C PRO A 168 -8.90 0.15 13.06
N ASP A 169 -9.29 -0.66 14.05
CA ASP A 169 -8.38 -1.09 15.13
C ASP A 169 -7.24 -1.97 14.65
N ASP A 170 -7.45 -2.69 13.57
CA ASP A 170 -6.45 -3.54 12.91
C ASP A 170 -5.80 -2.89 11.68
N ALA A 171 -5.86 -1.55 11.58
CA ALA A 171 -5.10 -0.78 10.60
C ALA A 171 -3.58 -0.99 10.79
N VAL A 172 -2.79 -0.69 9.74
CA VAL A 172 -1.34 -0.61 9.93
C VAL A 172 -1.01 0.48 10.95
N GLY A 173 -0.10 0.18 11.87
CA GLY A 173 0.15 1.03 13.02
C GLY A 173 0.67 2.44 12.69
N GLU A 174 1.28 2.63 11.53
CA GLU A 174 1.85 3.90 11.07
C GLU A 174 0.80 4.95 10.66
N ILE A 175 -0.48 4.57 10.55
CA ILE A 175 -1.54 5.46 10.07
C ILE A 175 -2.66 5.51 11.12
N VAL A 176 -2.93 6.70 11.62
CA VAL A 176 -4.08 7.00 12.46
C VAL A 176 -4.84 8.17 11.83
N ASN A 177 -6.05 7.91 11.39
CA ASN A 177 -6.95 8.92 10.85
C ASN A 177 -8.05 9.20 11.85
N PHE A 178 -8.29 10.47 12.12
CA PHE A 178 -9.37 10.91 12.99
C PHE A 178 -10.00 12.20 12.48
N SER A 179 -11.24 12.43 12.86
CA SER A 179 -11.98 13.65 12.59
C SER A 179 -12.12 14.48 13.85
N THR A 180 -12.00 15.79 13.71
CA THR A 180 -12.35 16.77 14.75
C THR A 180 -13.72 17.36 14.43
N GLY A 181 -14.69 17.23 15.34
CA GLY A 181 -16.08 17.64 15.07
C GLY A 181 -16.29 19.16 14.91
N CYS A 182 -15.33 19.97 15.32
CA CYS A 182 -15.51 21.42 15.43
C CYS A 182 -14.42 22.26 14.74
N ILE A 183 -13.35 21.67 14.23
CA ILE A 183 -12.20 22.41 13.67
C ILE A 183 -11.89 21.89 12.28
N ASN A 184 -11.72 22.80 11.32
CA ASN A 184 -11.23 22.48 9.99
C ASN A 184 -9.80 21.90 10.08
N SER A 185 -9.51 20.83 9.33
CA SER A 185 -8.22 20.12 9.36
C SER A 185 -7.02 21.03 9.09
N GLN A 186 -7.14 21.98 8.15
CA GLN A 186 -6.06 22.92 7.85
C GLN A 186 -5.77 23.84 9.04
N THR A 187 -6.82 24.33 9.70
CA THR A 187 -6.68 25.15 10.92
C THR A 187 -6.03 24.35 12.04
N PHE A 188 -6.45 23.09 12.20
CA PHE A 188 -5.87 22.19 13.19
C PHE A 188 -4.38 21.92 12.95
N ILE A 189 -3.99 21.61 11.72
CA ILE A 189 -2.58 21.41 11.32
C ILE A 189 -1.77 22.66 11.59
N ASN A 190 -2.26 23.85 11.20
CA ASN A 190 -1.57 25.10 11.42
C ASN A 190 -1.37 25.37 12.94
N TYR A 191 -2.36 25.06 13.76
CA TYR A 191 -2.24 25.18 15.22
C TYR A 191 -1.20 24.23 15.80
N LEU A 192 -1.20 22.95 15.36
CA LEU A 192 -0.18 21.98 15.80
C LEU A 192 1.23 22.43 15.43
N ASN A 193 1.42 22.95 14.22
CA ASN A 193 2.71 23.48 13.77
C ASN A 193 3.25 24.60 14.70
N THR A 194 2.37 25.43 15.29
CA THR A 194 2.80 26.48 16.27
C THR A 194 3.25 25.87 17.61
N ARG A 195 2.94 24.61 17.86
CA ARG A 195 3.32 23.87 19.06
C ARG A 195 4.45 22.88 18.83
N ALA A 196 5.06 22.90 17.63
CA ALA A 196 6.12 21.98 17.20
C ALA A 196 5.72 20.48 17.26
N VAL A 197 4.44 20.21 16.93
CA VAL A 197 3.87 18.85 16.80
C VAL A 197 3.64 18.51 15.33
#